data_f446af0e3bb04b7cbb8027861e318ede
#
_entry.id   f446af0e3bb04b7cbb8027861e318ede
#
_cell.length_a   1.000
_cell.length_b   1.000
_cell.length_c   1.000
_cell.angle_alpha   90.00
_cell.angle_beta   90.00
_cell.angle_gamma   90.00
#
_symmetry.space_group_name_H-M   'P 1'
#
loop_
_entity.id
_entity.type
_entity.pdbx_description
1 polymer ?
#
loop_
_entity_poly.entity_id
_entity_poly.type
_entity_poly.pdbx_seq_one_letter_code
_entity_poly.pdbx_strand_id
1 'polypeptide(L)'
;MRNTTKITAAVLTAGALTLGLTACGSDKDSAGDKDGALVVAATPTPQGQILDFVKQKLAKKAGLDLEVKEFTDYVTPNTATQQGEVFANYFQHKPYLDDFNKKNGTDIVPVPNATVHLEPLGVYSKKIENLDDLKKGATVAVPNDTTNEARALKLLADNGVIKLKDGVGFEATPKDIASNPKGLKFKELEAAALPRTIKDVDAAVINGNYALEADLSPAKDALVAEKAKGNPYGNFLAVKKGNENDPRVKKLAKLLTSPEVKKFIEDKYDGAVVAAF
;
A
#
# COMPACT_ATOMS: atom_id res chain seq x y z
N MET A 1 -45.48 -18.99 64.91
CA MET A 1 -44.88 -18.33 66.07
C MET A 1 -44.00 -17.23 65.49
N ARG A 2 -44.47 -16.00 65.48
CA ARG A 2 -44.22 -14.91 66.42
C ARG A 2 -42.67 -14.81 66.69
N ASN A 3 -41.99 -13.74 66.27
CA ASN A 3 -42.12 -12.43 66.89
C ASN A 3 -41.57 -11.32 66.01
N THR A 4 -42.32 -10.29 65.94
CA THR A 4 -42.04 -8.90 65.63
C THR A 4 -41.11 -8.28 66.70
N THR A 5 -40.19 -7.38 66.32
CA THR A 5 -39.95 -6.21 67.16
C THR A 5 -39.33 -5.06 66.26
N LYS A 6 -39.84 -3.93 66.55
CA LYS A 6 -39.93 -2.63 65.94
C LYS A 6 -38.75 -1.73 66.29
N ILE A 7 -38.48 -0.75 65.41
CA ILE A 7 -38.21 0.68 65.64
C ILE A 7 -36.79 1.02 66.17
N THR A 8 -36.03 1.87 65.42
CA THR A 8 -36.04 3.31 65.70
C THR A 8 -35.32 4.05 64.57
N ALA A 9 -35.93 5.14 64.12
CA ALA A 9 -35.35 6.12 63.20
C ALA A 9 -34.35 7.02 63.96
N ALA A 10 -33.24 7.37 63.28
CA ALA A 10 -32.48 8.54 63.64
C ALA A 10 -32.04 9.29 62.35
N VAL A 11 -32.67 10.41 62.15
CA VAL A 11 -32.29 11.44 61.16
C VAL A 11 -31.10 12.19 61.72
N LEU A 12 -29.99 12.32 60.96
CA LEU A 12 -29.02 13.38 61.17
C LEU A 12 -28.40 13.80 59.82
N THR A 13 -28.50 15.05 59.63
CA THR A 13 -28.21 16.01 58.61
C THR A 13 -26.77 16.01 58.03
N ALA A 14 -26.73 16.29 56.76
CA ALA A 14 -25.84 17.21 56.04
C ALA A 14 -24.32 16.95 56.05
N GLY A 15 -23.78 16.75 54.86
CA GLY A 15 -22.37 16.88 54.53
C GLY A 15 -22.18 16.67 53.04
N ALA A 16 -22.42 17.70 52.21
CA ALA A 16 -22.10 17.70 50.82
C ALA A 16 -20.56 17.76 50.66
N LEU A 17 -19.91 16.64 50.40
CA LEU A 17 -18.57 16.62 49.84
C LEU A 17 -18.71 16.26 48.36
N THR A 18 -18.63 17.27 47.50
CA THR A 18 -18.39 17.12 46.08
C THR A 18 -16.96 16.63 45.85
N LEU A 19 -16.76 15.35 45.79
CA LEU A 19 -15.55 14.76 45.23
C LEU A 19 -15.65 14.88 43.73
N GLY A 20 -14.93 15.87 43.17
CA GLY A 20 -14.67 15.97 41.76
C GLY A 20 -13.91 14.72 41.29
N LEU A 21 -14.61 13.82 40.61
CA LEU A 21 -13.96 12.82 39.75
C LEU A 21 -13.35 13.59 38.56
N THR A 22 -12.06 13.95 38.71
CA THR A 22 -11.23 14.16 37.53
C THR A 22 -11.08 12.80 36.86
N ALA A 23 -11.95 12.54 35.88
CA ALA A 23 -11.70 11.51 34.89
C ALA A 23 -10.43 11.92 34.17
N CYS A 24 -9.29 11.31 34.49
CA CYS A 24 -8.17 11.23 33.59
C CYS A 24 -8.65 10.43 32.36
N GLY A 25 -9.18 11.14 31.39
CA GLY A 25 -9.26 10.65 30.04
C GLY A 25 -7.84 10.37 29.58
N SER A 26 -7.50 9.12 29.39
CA SER A 26 -6.38 8.76 28.55
C SER A 26 -6.71 9.31 27.17
N ASP A 27 -6.14 10.47 26.85
CA ASP A 27 -6.04 10.91 25.47
C ASP A 27 -5.29 9.78 24.72
N LYS A 28 -6.07 8.97 24.00
CA LYS A 28 -5.52 8.24 22.89
C LYS A 28 -5.05 9.32 21.95
N ASP A 29 -3.73 9.44 21.76
CA ASP A 29 -3.14 10.19 20.67
C ASP A 29 -3.77 9.71 19.37
N SER A 30 -4.89 10.33 19.00
CA SER A 30 -5.48 10.09 17.68
C SER A 30 -4.58 10.82 16.70
N ALA A 31 -4.15 10.12 15.65
CA ALA A 31 -3.32 10.64 14.56
C ALA A 31 -3.92 11.92 13.90
N GLY A 32 -5.02 12.43 14.42
CA GLY A 32 -5.72 13.63 13.99
C GLY A 32 -5.36 14.92 14.74
N ASP A 33 -4.45 14.89 15.72
CA ASP A 33 -3.98 16.13 16.34
C ASP A 33 -3.21 16.97 15.31
N LYS A 34 -3.70 18.19 15.04
CA LYS A 34 -3.12 19.06 14.01
C LYS A 34 -1.71 19.56 14.35
N ASP A 35 -1.31 19.45 15.61
CA ASP A 35 0.00 19.83 16.11
C ASP A 35 0.93 18.63 16.38
N GLY A 36 0.41 17.41 16.27
CA GLY A 36 1.15 16.15 16.47
C GLY A 36 1.92 15.68 15.24
N ALA A 37 2.67 14.59 15.41
CA ALA A 37 3.40 13.94 14.33
C ALA A 37 2.46 13.52 13.18
N LEU A 38 2.92 13.67 11.94
CA LEU A 38 2.24 13.12 10.78
C LEU A 38 2.58 11.65 10.64
N VAL A 39 1.66 10.77 11.05
CA VAL A 39 1.83 9.32 10.95
C VAL A 39 1.42 8.85 9.55
N VAL A 40 2.34 8.20 8.84
CA VAL A 40 2.14 7.71 7.47
C VAL A 40 2.33 6.20 7.41
N ALA A 41 1.31 5.49 6.92
CA ALA A 41 1.40 4.06 6.60
C ALA A 41 2.15 3.84 5.30
N ALA A 42 3.05 2.87 5.26
CA ALA A 42 3.83 2.52 4.08
C ALA A 42 4.16 1.02 4.04
N THR A 43 4.46 0.48 2.86
CA THR A 43 5.20 -0.78 2.75
C THR A 43 6.69 -0.54 3.05
N PRO A 44 7.43 -1.51 3.59
CA PRO A 44 8.81 -1.28 4.02
C PRO A 44 9.72 -0.79 2.90
N THR A 45 9.66 -1.41 1.73
CA THR A 45 10.50 -1.14 0.56
C THR A 45 9.64 -0.94 -0.69
N PRO A 46 9.84 0.11 -1.50
CA PRO A 46 10.76 1.24 -1.31
C PRO A 46 10.15 2.38 -0.47
N GLN A 47 8.85 2.38 -0.20
CA GLN A 47 8.08 3.49 0.35
C GLN A 47 8.56 3.90 1.75
N GLY A 48 8.70 2.95 2.68
CA GLY A 48 9.23 3.18 4.03
C GLY A 48 10.64 3.76 3.97
N GLN A 49 11.50 3.21 3.12
CA GLN A 49 12.87 3.70 2.95
C GLN A 49 12.93 5.13 2.38
N ILE A 50 12.01 5.50 1.48
CA ILE A 50 11.91 6.87 0.95
C ILE A 50 11.40 7.83 2.05
N LEU A 51 10.39 7.43 2.82
CA LEU A 51 9.90 8.21 3.96
C LEU A 51 10.96 8.37 5.05
N ASP A 52 11.73 7.33 5.34
CA ASP A 52 12.84 7.40 6.28
C ASP A 52 13.95 8.36 5.84
N PHE A 53 14.29 8.36 4.54
CA PHE A 53 15.17 9.37 3.98
C PHE A 53 14.62 10.78 4.19
N VAL A 54 13.35 11.01 3.90
CA VAL A 54 12.68 12.31 4.13
C VAL A 54 12.72 12.67 5.61
N LYS A 55 12.35 11.74 6.50
CA LYS A 55 12.35 11.93 7.96
C LYS A 55 13.72 12.37 8.47
N GLN A 56 14.77 11.63 8.08
CA GLN A 56 16.12 11.84 8.59
C GLN A 56 16.83 13.07 8.00
N LYS A 57 16.58 13.37 6.72
CA LYS A 57 17.35 14.40 5.99
C LYS A 57 16.62 15.70 5.75
N LEU A 58 15.28 15.68 5.62
CA LEU A 58 14.52 16.81 5.12
C LEU A 58 13.46 17.32 6.11
N ALA A 59 12.73 16.42 6.78
CA ALA A 59 11.54 16.76 7.57
C ALA A 59 11.82 17.77 8.68
N LYS A 60 12.88 17.54 9.46
CA LYS A 60 13.23 18.46 10.58
C LYS A 60 13.48 19.89 10.11
N LYS A 61 14.21 20.07 8.99
CA LYS A 61 14.49 21.39 8.42
C LYS A 61 13.22 22.08 7.91
N ALA A 62 12.25 21.29 7.48
CA ALA A 62 10.95 21.76 7.02
C ALA A 62 9.95 21.99 8.18
N GLY A 63 10.32 21.74 9.42
CA GLY A 63 9.42 21.80 10.57
C GLY A 63 8.27 20.80 10.42
N LEU A 64 8.57 19.56 10.02
CA LEU A 64 7.62 18.46 9.94
C LEU A 64 8.08 17.36 10.90
N ASP A 65 7.22 17.02 11.83
CA ASP A 65 7.36 15.78 12.61
C ASP A 65 6.70 14.64 11.83
N LEU A 66 7.48 13.63 11.45
CA LEU A 66 7.06 12.54 10.57
C LEU A 66 7.29 11.20 11.26
N GLU A 67 6.24 10.41 11.35
CA GLU A 67 6.30 9.03 11.80
C GLU A 67 5.91 8.09 10.66
N VAL A 68 6.62 6.97 10.54
CA VAL A 68 6.35 5.92 9.54
C VAL A 68 5.88 4.68 10.26
N LYS A 69 4.71 4.16 9.84
CA LYS A 69 4.15 2.90 10.31
C LYS A 69 4.15 1.91 9.16
N GLU A 70 4.98 0.88 9.24
CA GLU A 70 5.13 -0.10 8.18
C GLU A 70 4.07 -1.21 8.24
N PHE A 71 3.61 -1.62 7.04
CA PHE A 71 2.68 -2.72 6.84
C PHE A 71 3.18 -3.60 5.69
N THR A 72 2.98 -4.91 5.80
CA THR A 72 3.48 -5.89 4.81
C THR A 72 2.40 -6.39 3.85
N ASP A 73 1.21 -5.78 3.90
CA ASP A 73 0.07 -6.08 3.02
C ASP A 73 -0.50 -4.80 2.38
N TYR A 74 -1.44 -4.95 1.44
CA TYR A 74 -2.03 -3.81 0.73
C TYR A 74 -3.41 -3.38 1.25
N VAL A 75 -4.00 -4.11 2.21
CA VAL A 75 -5.33 -3.82 2.76
C VAL A 75 -5.23 -2.91 3.97
N THR A 76 -4.35 -3.26 4.91
CA THR A 76 -4.23 -2.60 6.21
C THR A 76 -3.88 -1.12 6.12
N PRO A 77 -2.97 -0.64 5.23
CA PRO A 77 -2.68 0.79 5.14
C PRO A 77 -3.91 1.65 4.81
N ASN A 78 -4.77 1.21 3.90
CA ASN A 78 -6.00 1.92 3.57
C ASN A 78 -7.02 1.86 4.70
N THR A 79 -7.18 0.71 5.33
CA THR A 79 -8.09 0.54 6.48
C THR A 79 -7.68 1.45 7.63
N ALA A 80 -6.39 1.46 7.99
CA ALA A 80 -5.85 2.32 9.03
C ALA A 80 -6.02 3.83 8.71
N THR A 81 -5.84 4.21 7.44
CA THR A 81 -6.09 5.59 6.99
C THR A 81 -7.57 5.97 7.10
N GLN A 82 -8.48 5.09 6.67
CA GLN A 82 -9.91 5.34 6.74
C GLN A 82 -10.39 5.47 8.19
N GLN A 83 -9.84 4.66 9.11
CA GLN A 83 -10.18 4.65 10.53
C GLN A 83 -9.51 5.77 11.32
N GLY A 84 -8.54 6.48 10.74
CA GLY A 84 -7.79 7.55 11.39
C GLY A 84 -6.71 7.06 12.36
N GLU A 85 -6.31 5.78 12.27
CA GLU A 85 -5.16 5.24 13.01
C GLU A 85 -3.83 5.77 12.48
N VAL A 86 -3.78 6.11 11.20
CA VAL A 86 -2.73 6.85 10.53
C VAL A 86 -3.36 8.00 9.75
N PHE A 87 -2.62 9.08 9.56
CA PHE A 87 -3.14 10.26 8.88
C PHE A 87 -3.10 10.14 7.35
N ALA A 88 -2.11 9.46 6.83
CA ALA A 88 -1.87 9.27 5.40
C ALA A 88 -1.32 7.87 5.12
N ASN A 89 -1.33 7.46 3.85
CA ASN A 89 -0.57 6.31 3.40
C ASN A 89 0.20 6.61 2.10
N TYR A 90 1.25 5.82 1.87
CA TYR A 90 2.07 5.87 0.69
C TYR A 90 2.54 4.44 0.36
N PHE A 91 1.81 3.75 -0.53
CA PHE A 91 2.11 2.35 -0.90
C PHE A 91 1.43 1.90 -2.20
N GLN A 92 0.52 2.69 -2.79
CA GLN A 92 -0.42 2.24 -3.79
C GLN A 92 -0.46 3.11 -5.04
N HIS A 93 -1.01 2.54 -6.10
CA HIS A 93 -1.31 3.22 -7.36
C HIS A 93 -2.82 3.49 -7.52
N LYS A 94 -3.17 4.40 -8.44
CA LYS A 94 -4.56 4.90 -8.59
C LYS A 94 -5.59 3.80 -8.90
N PRO A 95 -5.37 2.84 -9.82
CA PRO A 95 -6.33 1.77 -10.05
C PRO A 95 -6.62 0.94 -8.80
N TYR A 96 -5.59 0.63 -7.98
CA TYR A 96 -5.78 -0.10 -6.73
C TYR A 96 -6.64 0.69 -5.72
N LEU A 97 -6.35 1.97 -5.54
CA LEU A 97 -7.12 2.82 -4.63
C LEU A 97 -8.59 2.91 -5.05
N ASP A 98 -8.86 3.05 -6.35
CA ASP A 98 -10.23 3.15 -6.86
C ASP A 98 -11.04 1.87 -6.60
N ASP A 99 -10.43 0.72 -6.88
CA ASP A 99 -11.04 -0.59 -6.61
C ASP A 99 -11.24 -0.80 -5.11
N PHE A 100 -10.24 -0.44 -4.29
CA PHE A 100 -10.35 -0.54 -2.83
C PHE A 100 -11.50 0.30 -2.30
N ASN A 101 -11.58 1.57 -2.67
CA ASN A 101 -12.65 2.47 -2.26
C ASN A 101 -14.04 1.94 -2.67
N LYS A 102 -14.17 1.48 -3.93
CA LYS A 102 -15.41 0.90 -4.46
C LYS A 102 -15.86 -0.32 -3.67
N LYS A 103 -14.94 -1.23 -3.34
CA LYS A 103 -15.24 -2.49 -2.65
C LYS A 103 -15.52 -2.32 -1.17
N ASN A 104 -14.84 -1.39 -0.51
CA ASN A 104 -14.87 -1.23 0.94
C ASN A 104 -15.70 -0.02 1.40
N GLY A 105 -16.25 0.78 0.48
CA GLY A 105 -17.02 1.97 0.83
C GLY A 105 -16.18 3.03 1.53
N THR A 106 -14.90 3.13 1.18
CA THR A 106 -13.95 4.11 1.73
C THR A 106 -13.85 5.34 0.83
N ASP A 107 -13.34 6.45 1.38
CA ASP A 107 -13.23 7.73 0.71
C ASP A 107 -11.79 8.29 0.76
N ILE A 108 -10.82 7.43 0.56
CA ILE A 108 -9.40 7.80 0.50
C ILE A 108 -9.12 8.42 -0.87
N VAL A 109 -8.33 9.49 -0.88
CA VAL A 109 -8.02 10.24 -2.10
C VAL A 109 -6.52 10.52 -2.23
N PRO A 110 -5.99 10.58 -3.46
CA PRO A 110 -4.62 11.02 -3.69
C PRO A 110 -4.43 12.48 -3.27
N VAL A 111 -3.28 12.78 -2.68
CA VAL A 111 -2.83 14.15 -2.46
C VAL A 111 -2.39 14.75 -3.80
N PRO A 112 -2.87 15.95 -4.19
CA PRO A 112 -2.48 16.58 -5.45
C PRO A 112 -0.96 16.75 -5.59
N ASN A 113 -0.43 16.44 -6.77
CA ASN A 113 1.00 16.56 -7.12
C ASN A 113 1.93 15.76 -6.20
N ALA A 114 1.46 14.65 -5.64
CA ALA A 114 2.21 13.79 -4.75
C ALA A 114 2.40 12.37 -5.29
N THR A 115 2.45 12.21 -6.61
CA THR A 115 2.94 10.98 -7.25
C THR A 115 4.46 10.97 -7.16
N VAL A 116 5.02 9.94 -6.54
CA VAL A 116 6.42 9.94 -6.12
C VAL A 116 7.28 9.02 -6.97
N HIS A 117 6.85 7.78 -7.18
CA HIS A 117 7.64 6.82 -7.94
C HIS A 117 6.77 5.78 -8.63
N LEU A 118 7.39 5.07 -9.53
CA LEU A 118 6.87 3.86 -10.17
C LEU A 118 7.76 2.68 -9.81
N GLU A 119 7.14 1.55 -9.53
CA GLU A 119 7.77 0.24 -9.42
C GLU A 119 7.31 -0.61 -10.60
N PRO A 120 8.18 -0.90 -11.58
CA PRO A 120 7.82 -1.80 -12.66
C PRO A 120 7.43 -3.18 -12.14
N LEU A 121 6.26 -3.68 -12.56
CA LEU A 121 5.90 -5.07 -12.37
C LEU A 121 6.80 -5.94 -13.23
N GLY A 122 7.27 -7.08 -12.71
CA GLY A 122 8.16 -7.98 -13.44
C GLY A 122 7.69 -9.42 -13.47
N VAL A 123 8.10 -10.16 -14.49
CA VAL A 123 7.95 -11.62 -14.57
C VAL A 123 9.27 -12.27 -14.20
N TYR A 124 9.25 -13.18 -13.25
CA TYR A 124 10.44 -13.84 -12.70
C TYR A 124 10.32 -15.35 -12.80
N SER A 125 11.46 -16.02 -12.96
CA SER A 125 11.54 -17.48 -12.97
C SER A 125 12.88 -17.96 -12.40
N LYS A 126 12.88 -19.21 -11.91
CA LYS A 126 14.09 -19.97 -11.60
C LYS A 126 14.25 -21.16 -12.52
N LYS A 127 13.37 -21.33 -13.53
CA LYS A 127 13.30 -22.50 -14.41
C LYS A 127 13.54 -22.17 -15.87
N ILE A 128 13.33 -20.92 -16.26
CA ILE A 128 13.47 -20.46 -17.66
C ILE A 128 14.23 -19.12 -17.69
N GLU A 129 14.87 -18.83 -18.81
CA GLU A 129 15.60 -17.58 -19.04
C GLU A 129 14.85 -16.61 -19.94
N ASN A 130 13.86 -17.09 -20.71
CA ASN A 130 13.02 -16.27 -21.60
C ASN A 130 11.56 -16.70 -21.49
N LEU A 131 10.61 -15.78 -21.77
CA LEU A 131 9.17 -16.12 -21.78
C LEU A 131 8.82 -17.14 -22.86
N ASP A 132 9.58 -17.20 -23.96
CA ASP A 132 9.38 -18.16 -25.02
C ASP A 132 9.68 -19.59 -24.58
N ASP A 133 10.46 -19.79 -23.54
CA ASP A 133 10.79 -21.10 -22.96
C ASP A 133 9.64 -21.69 -22.12
N LEU A 134 8.59 -20.92 -21.85
CA LEU A 134 7.39 -21.43 -21.17
C LEU A 134 6.81 -22.62 -21.96
N LYS A 135 6.77 -23.76 -21.32
CA LYS A 135 6.25 -25.00 -21.91
C LYS A 135 4.71 -24.99 -21.97
N LYS A 136 4.18 -25.85 -22.82
CA LYS A 136 2.72 -26.06 -22.89
C LYS A 136 2.21 -26.57 -21.54
N GLY A 137 1.16 -25.92 -21.01
CA GLY A 137 0.58 -26.22 -19.71
C GLY A 137 1.36 -25.68 -18.49
N ALA A 138 2.39 -24.85 -18.72
CA ALA A 138 3.17 -24.22 -17.63
C ALA A 138 2.28 -23.42 -16.68
N THR A 139 2.69 -23.36 -15.41
CA THR A 139 1.98 -22.61 -14.37
C THR A 139 2.63 -21.25 -14.14
N VAL A 140 1.83 -20.18 -14.25
CA VAL A 140 2.25 -18.80 -13.98
C VAL A 140 1.49 -18.29 -12.76
N ALA A 141 2.21 -17.90 -11.72
CA ALA A 141 1.61 -17.26 -10.54
C ALA A 141 1.42 -15.76 -10.79
N VAL A 142 0.27 -15.22 -10.37
CA VAL A 142 -0.11 -13.82 -10.52
C VAL A 142 -0.73 -13.30 -9.22
N PRO A 143 -0.72 -11.97 -8.97
CA PRO A 143 -1.46 -11.38 -7.85
C PRO A 143 -2.96 -11.70 -7.95
N ASN A 144 -3.64 -11.82 -6.82
CA ASN A 144 -5.08 -12.12 -6.76
C ASN A 144 -5.96 -10.90 -6.49
N ASP A 145 -5.39 -9.72 -6.25
CA ASP A 145 -6.17 -8.50 -6.21
C ASP A 145 -6.50 -8.04 -7.62
N THR A 146 -7.73 -7.55 -7.80
CA THR A 146 -8.32 -7.23 -9.11
C THR A 146 -7.39 -6.48 -10.05
N THR A 147 -6.75 -5.42 -9.55
CA THR A 147 -6.01 -4.50 -10.42
C THR A 147 -4.59 -4.95 -10.70
N ASN A 148 -3.92 -5.63 -9.75
CA ASN A 148 -2.59 -6.20 -10.02
C ASN A 148 -2.70 -7.51 -10.80
N GLU A 149 -3.77 -8.30 -10.66
CA GLU A 149 -4.04 -9.44 -11.55
C GLU A 149 -4.20 -8.97 -12.99
N ALA A 150 -5.08 -7.98 -13.23
CA ALA A 150 -5.26 -7.40 -14.56
C ALA A 150 -3.96 -6.84 -15.15
N ARG A 151 -3.16 -6.16 -14.32
CA ARG A 151 -1.84 -5.63 -14.66
C ARG A 151 -0.87 -6.74 -15.05
N ALA A 152 -0.85 -7.85 -14.30
CA ALA A 152 -0.02 -9.02 -14.60
C ALA A 152 -0.41 -9.69 -15.91
N LEU A 153 -1.70 -9.89 -16.14
CA LEU A 153 -2.20 -10.46 -17.40
C LEU A 153 -1.89 -9.53 -18.59
N LYS A 154 -2.01 -8.21 -18.39
CA LYS A 154 -1.62 -7.24 -19.41
C LYS A 154 -0.13 -7.30 -19.74
N LEU A 155 0.75 -7.39 -18.74
CA LEU A 155 2.20 -7.53 -18.96
C LEU A 155 2.50 -8.78 -19.80
N LEU A 156 1.87 -9.92 -19.53
CA LEU A 156 2.01 -11.13 -20.32
C LEU A 156 1.46 -10.97 -21.74
N ALA A 157 0.35 -10.26 -21.91
CA ALA A 157 -0.24 -9.98 -23.22
C ALA A 157 0.63 -9.03 -24.05
N ASP A 158 1.15 -7.97 -23.45
CA ASP A 158 2.04 -7.00 -24.11
C ASP A 158 3.35 -7.66 -24.60
N ASN A 159 3.72 -8.80 -24.01
CA ASN A 159 4.88 -9.62 -24.42
C ASN A 159 4.49 -10.85 -25.26
N GLY A 160 3.26 -10.90 -25.79
CA GLY A 160 2.84 -11.94 -26.74
C GLY A 160 2.59 -13.32 -26.17
N VAL A 161 2.64 -13.48 -24.83
CA VAL A 161 2.44 -14.77 -24.15
C VAL A 161 0.98 -15.25 -24.23
N ILE A 162 0.05 -14.29 -24.08
CA ILE A 162 -1.40 -14.48 -24.19
C ILE A 162 -2.02 -13.33 -24.98
N LYS A 163 -3.32 -13.41 -25.29
CA LYS A 163 -4.12 -12.27 -25.75
C LYS A 163 -5.32 -12.08 -24.85
N LEU A 164 -5.58 -10.86 -24.42
CA LEU A 164 -6.79 -10.50 -23.72
C LEU A 164 -7.90 -10.10 -24.70
N LYS A 165 -9.15 -10.19 -24.25
CA LYS A 165 -10.30 -9.66 -24.99
C LYS A 165 -10.17 -8.14 -25.13
N ASP A 166 -10.74 -7.59 -26.21
CA ASP A 166 -10.77 -6.14 -26.41
C ASP A 166 -11.59 -5.44 -25.32
N GLY A 167 -11.15 -4.26 -24.92
CA GLY A 167 -11.86 -3.42 -23.95
C GLY A 167 -11.75 -3.85 -22.48
N VAL A 168 -11.01 -4.91 -22.15
CA VAL A 168 -10.74 -5.26 -20.76
C VAL A 168 -9.81 -4.20 -20.16
N GLY A 169 -10.23 -3.65 -19.04
CA GLY A 169 -9.48 -2.59 -18.32
C GLY A 169 -8.66 -3.14 -17.15
N PHE A 170 -8.72 -2.41 -16.05
CA PHE A 170 -8.01 -2.73 -14.80
C PHE A 170 -8.66 -3.86 -13.97
N GLU A 171 -9.67 -4.54 -14.50
CA GLU A 171 -10.41 -5.63 -13.84
C GLU A 171 -10.33 -6.97 -14.63
N ALA A 172 -9.39 -7.09 -15.59
CA ALA A 172 -9.21 -8.30 -16.38
C ALA A 172 -8.81 -9.49 -15.49
N THR A 173 -9.42 -10.64 -15.76
CA THR A 173 -9.17 -11.92 -15.06
C THR A 173 -8.72 -12.99 -16.07
N PRO A 174 -8.25 -14.17 -15.65
CA PRO A 174 -7.93 -15.27 -16.57
C PRO A 174 -9.10 -15.69 -17.48
N LYS A 175 -10.35 -15.41 -17.11
CA LYS A 175 -11.55 -15.63 -17.97
C LYS A 175 -11.64 -14.68 -19.16
N ASP A 176 -10.88 -13.60 -19.11
CA ASP A 176 -10.82 -12.58 -20.17
C ASP A 176 -9.66 -12.82 -21.15
N ILE A 177 -8.98 -13.95 -21.02
CA ILE A 177 -7.97 -14.36 -21.99
C ILE A 177 -8.69 -14.86 -23.25
N ALA A 178 -8.49 -14.16 -24.36
CA ALA A 178 -9.03 -14.54 -25.67
C ALA A 178 -8.17 -15.60 -26.37
N SER A 179 -6.86 -15.62 -26.12
CA SER A 179 -5.95 -16.62 -26.67
C SER A 179 -4.86 -16.98 -25.68
N ASN A 180 -4.68 -18.28 -25.47
CA ASN A 180 -3.66 -18.89 -24.62
C ASN A 180 -3.02 -20.06 -25.38
N PRO A 181 -2.13 -19.80 -26.36
CA PRO A 181 -1.63 -20.81 -27.26
C PRO A 181 -0.81 -21.90 -26.57
N LYS A 182 -0.18 -21.59 -25.45
CA LYS A 182 0.57 -22.55 -24.64
C LYS A 182 -0.28 -23.25 -23.58
N GLY A 183 -1.58 -22.91 -23.45
CA GLY A 183 -2.46 -23.50 -22.44
C GLY A 183 -1.94 -23.26 -21.01
N LEU A 184 -1.39 -22.08 -20.74
CA LEU A 184 -0.85 -21.72 -19.43
C LEU A 184 -1.92 -21.82 -18.35
N LYS A 185 -1.53 -22.24 -17.17
CA LYS A 185 -2.36 -22.28 -15.97
C LYS A 185 -1.99 -21.09 -15.09
N PHE A 186 -2.99 -20.34 -14.64
CA PHE A 186 -2.79 -19.22 -13.76
C PHE A 186 -3.05 -19.64 -12.31
N LYS A 187 -2.12 -19.27 -11.41
CA LYS A 187 -2.23 -19.47 -9.97
C LYS A 187 -2.31 -18.11 -9.30
N GLU A 188 -3.51 -17.75 -8.91
CA GLU A 188 -3.81 -16.46 -8.25
C GLU A 188 -3.42 -16.55 -6.77
N LEU A 189 -2.56 -15.65 -6.29
CA LEU A 189 -2.03 -15.63 -4.93
C LEU A 189 -1.97 -14.19 -4.42
N GLU A 190 -2.01 -14.01 -3.11
CA GLU A 190 -1.70 -12.72 -2.49
C GLU A 190 -0.32 -12.24 -2.96
N ALA A 191 -0.22 -10.96 -3.31
CA ALA A 191 0.99 -10.37 -3.86
C ALA A 191 2.23 -10.59 -2.97
N ALA A 192 2.07 -10.50 -1.65
CA ALA A 192 3.12 -10.76 -0.66
C ALA A 192 3.64 -12.23 -0.66
N ALA A 193 2.85 -13.17 -1.15
CA ALA A 193 3.21 -14.58 -1.19
C ALA A 193 3.98 -14.98 -2.45
N LEU A 194 3.87 -14.20 -3.53
CA LEU A 194 4.43 -14.54 -4.85
C LEU A 194 5.94 -14.81 -4.86
N PRO A 195 6.80 -14.01 -4.20
CA PRO A 195 8.24 -14.25 -4.23
C PRO A 195 8.63 -15.64 -3.71
N ARG A 196 7.90 -16.15 -2.73
CA ARG A 196 8.17 -17.46 -2.13
C ARG A 196 7.81 -18.62 -3.05
N THR A 197 6.96 -18.40 -4.06
CA THR A 197 6.44 -19.43 -4.95
C THR A 197 7.27 -19.62 -6.22
N ILE A 198 8.27 -18.76 -6.49
CA ILE A 198 9.05 -18.80 -7.75
C ILE A 198 9.67 -20.18 -8.04
N LYS A 199 10.07 -20.91 -7.00
CA LYS A 199 10.67 -22.25 -7.15
C LYS A 199 9.63 -23.31 -7.52
N ASP A 200 8.35 -23.11 -7.18
CA ASP A 200 7.27 -24.08 -7.31
C ASP A 200 6.54 -23.95 -8.64
N VAL A 201 6.53 -22.76 -9.24
CA VAL A 201 5.88 -22.43 -10.51
C VAL A 201 6.88 -22.30 -11.66
N ASP A 202 6.40 -22.17 -12.88
CA ASP A 202 7.28 -21.99 -14.04
C ASP A 202 7.65 -20.52 -14.23
N ALA A 203 6.77 -19.59 -13.85
CA ALA A 203 7.05 -18.18 -13.73
C ALA A 203 6.10 -17.53 -12.69
N ALA A 204 6.48 -16.38 -12.16
CA ALA A 204 5.65 -15.57 -11.28
C ALA A 204 5.71 -14.10 -11.70
N VAL A 205 4.57 -13.43 -11.71
CA VAL A 205 4.48 -11.99 -11.93
C VAL A 205 4.41 -11.31 -10.57
N ILE A 206 5.42 -10.50 -10.24
CA ILE A 206 5.63 -9.99 -8.88
C ILE A 206 5.70 -8.48 -8.88
N ASN A 207 4.97 -7.85 -7.94
CA ASN A 207 5.01 -6.41 -7.69
C ASN A 207 6.42 -5.97 -7.25
N GLY A 208 6.84 -4.78 -7.68
CA GLY A 208 8.20 -4.29 -7.50
C GLY A 208 8.67 -4.27 -6.05
N ASN A 209 7.84 -3.79 -5.11
CA ASN A 209 8.17 -3.78 -3.69
C ASN A 209 8.46 -5.19 -3.15
N TYR A 210 7.61 -6.18 -3.44
CA TYR A 210 7.81 -7.56 -2.98
C TYR A 210 8.97 -8.25 -3.69
N ALA A 211 9.25 -7.87 -4.94
CA ALA A 211 10.44 -8.33 -5.63
C ALA A 211 11.70 -7.82 -4.92
N LEU A 212 11.76 -6.50 -4.62
CA LEU A 212 12.88 -5.90 -3.91
C LEU A 212 13.09 -6.47 -2.49
N GLU A 213 12.01 -6.75 -1.76
CA GLU A 213 12.06 -7.41 -0.43
C GLU A 213 12.60 -8.84 -0.50
N ALA A 214 12.52 -9.47 -1.68
CA ALA A 214 13.04 -10.81 -1.95
C ALA A 214 14.40 -10.77 -2.69
N ASP A 215 15.11 -9.63 -2.66
CA ASP A 215 16.38 -9.41 -3.35
C ASP A 215 16.29 -9.63 -4.87
N LEU A 216 15.13 -9.37 -5.48
CA LEU A 216 14.92 -9.43 -6.93
C LEU A 216 14.76 -8.00 -7.49
N SER A 217 15.50 -7.71 -8.54
CA SER A 217 15.43 -6.41 -9.22
C SER A 217 14.60 -6.51 -10.51
N PRO A 218 13.55 -5.71 -10.69
CA PRO A 218 12.84 -5.65 -11.97
C PRO A 218 13.75 -5.30 -13.16
N ALA A 219 14.81 -4.52 -12.89
CA ALA A 219 15.76 -4.09 -13.93
C ALA A 219 16.80 -5.16 -14.30
N LYS A 220 17.07 -6.15 -13.41
CA LYS A 220 18.20 -7.09 -13.59
C LYS A 220 17.77 -8.55 -13.63
N ASP A 221 16.75 -8.93 -12.85
CA ASP A 221 16.39 -10.32 -12.60
C ASP A 221 15.07 -10.73 -13.27
N ALA A 222 14.27 -9.77 -13.73
CA ALA A 222 13.02 -10.06 -14.42
C ALA A 222 13.29 -10.55 -15.84
N LEU A 223 12.58 -11.58 -16.28
CA LEU A 223 12.55 -12.01 -17.69
C LEU A 223 12.03 -10.87 -18.59
N VAL A 224 10.99 -10.20 -18.11
CA VAL A 224 10.46 -8.95 -18.65
C VAL A 224 9.92 -8.10 -17.51
N ALA A 225 10.00 -6.79 -17.65
CA ALA A 225 9.40 -5.82 -16.73
C ALA A 225 8.62 -4.76 -17.50
N GLU A 226 7.70 -4.10 -16.83
CA GLU A 226 6.96 -2.96 -17.38
C GLU A 226 7.91 -1.81 -17.76
N LYS A 227 7.49 -1.06 -18.78
CA LYS A 227 8.13 0.21 -19.13
C LYS A 227 7.62 1.32 -18.22
N ALA A 228 8.53 2.20 -17.78
CA ALA A 228 8.14 3.32 -16.91
C ALA A 228 7.36 4.41 -17.67
N LYS A 229 7.70 4.67 -18.94
CA LYS A 229 7.07 5.74 -19.72
C LYS A 229 5.60 5.47 -20.00
N GLY A 230 4.72 6.38 -19.55
CA GLY A 230 3.27 6.27 -19.77
C GLY A 230 2.58 5.23 -18.88
N ASN A 231 3.26 4.72 -17.88
CA ASN A 231 2.73 3.72 -16.96
C ASN A 231 1.77 4.38 -15.94
N PRO A 232 0.53 3.91 -15.77
CA PRO A 232 -0.48 4.53 -14.91
C PRO A 232 -0.35 4.12 -13.43
N TYR A 233 0.62 3.27 -13.08
CA TYR A 233 0.75 2.68 -11.76
C TYR A 233 1.74 3.41 -10.85
N GLY A 234 1.92 4.73 -11.04
CA GLY A 234 2.71 5.56 -10.14
C GLY A 234 2.14 5.54 -8.72
N ASN A 235 3.02 5.41 -7.73
CA ASN A 235 2.69 5.43 -6.30
C ASN A 235 2.65 6.85 -5.78
N PHE A 236 1.69 7.15 -4.92
CA PHE A 236 1.41 8.50 -4.43
C PHE A 236 1.07 8.53 -2.94
N LEU A 237 1.19 9.70 -2.35
CA LEU A 237 0.67 9.98 -1.01
C LEU A 237 -0.86 10.09 -1.06
N ALA A 238 -1.56 9.39 -0.17
CA ALA A 238 -3.02 9.42 -0.05
C ALA A 238 -3.46 9.72 1.38
N VAL A 239 -4.64 10.30 1.50
CA VAL A 239 -5.28 10.66 2.77
C VAL A 239 -6.77 10.37 2.71
N LYS A 240 -7.43 10.33 3.88
CA LYS A 240 -8.90 10.38 3.92
C LYS A 240 -9.37 11.70 3.31
N LYS A 241 -10.43 11.66 2.52
CA LYS A 241 -11.03 12.82 1.86
C LYS A 241 -11.32 13.95 2.86
N GLY A 242 -10.93 15.16 2.51
CA GLY A 242 -11.00 16.35 3.35
C GLY A 242 -9.68 16.69 4.05
N ASN A 243 -8.70 15.78 4.09
CA ASN A 243 -7.39 15.99 4.70
C ASN A 243 -6.30 16.41 3.69
N GLU A 244 -6.62 16.54 2.39
CA GLU A 244 -5.66 16.84 1.31
C GLU A 244 -4.99 18.20 1.49
N ASN A 245 -5.68 19.09 2.24
CA ASN A 245 -5.23 20.46 2.48
C ASN A 245 -4.50 20.65 3.81
N ASP A 246 -4.32 19.60 4.62
CA ASP A 246 -3.54 19.68 5.86
C ASP A 246 -2.13 20.21 5.57
N PRO A 247 -1.64 21.22 6.30
CA PRO A 247 -0.33 21.82 6.07
C PRO A 247 0.83 20.80 6.16
N ARG A 248 0.72 19.81 7.06
CA ARG A 248 1.74 18.75 7.23
C ARG A 248 1.77 17.84 5.98
N VAL A 249 0.58 17.47 5.44
CA VAL A 249 0.43 16.67 4.22
C VAL A 249 1.01 17.39 3.01
N LYS A 250 0.67 18.66 2.81
CA LYS A 250 1.24 19.49 1.73
C LYS A 250 2.76 19.60 1.82
N LYS A 251 3.27 19.75 3.05
CA LYS A 251 4.70 19.80 3.30
C LYS A 251 5.37 18.48 2.95
N LEU A 252 4.79 17.35 3.40
CA LEU A 252 5.30 16.02 3.05
C LEU A 252 5.26 15.78 1.53
N ALA A 253 4.16 16.10 0.86
CA ALA A 253 4.04 15.98 -0.60
C ALA A 253 5.16 16.71 -1.33
N LYS A 254 5.45 17.96 -0.92
CA LYS A 254 6.56 18.75 -1.48
C LYS A 254 7.93 18.13 -1.22
N LEU A 255 8.14 17.54 -0.03
CA LEU A 255 9.40 16.87 0.29
C LEU A 255 9.57 15.58 -0.53
N LEU A 256 8.50 14.78 -0.65
CA LEU A 256 8.52 13.53 -1.41
C LEU A 256 8.78 13.73 -2.91
N THR A 257 8.43 14.90 -3.45
CA THR A 257 8.66 15.25 -4.85
C THR A 257 9.82 16.24 -5.04
N SER A 258 10.77 16.24 -4.11
CA SER A 258 11.95 17.10 -4.17
C SER A 258 13.09 16.50 -5.00
N PRO A 259 14.02 17.34 -5.52
CA PRO A 259 15.22 16.86 -6.21
C PRO A 259 16.07 15.90 -5.36
N GLU A 260 16.09 16.10 -4.04
CA GLU A 260 16.84 15.25 -3.11
C GLU A 260 16.25 13.82 -3.05
N VAL A 261 14.91 13.71 -3.04
CA VAL A 261 14.22 12.40 -3.08
C VAL A 261 14.41 11.75 -4.45
N LYS A 262 14.33 12.52 -5.54
CA LYS A 262 14.63 12.00 -6.87
C LYS A 262 16.02 11.37 -6.92
N LYS A 263 17.02 12.13 -6.47
CA LYS A 263 18.41 11.63 -6.43
C LYS A 263 18.54 10.39 -5.54
N PHE A 264 17.89 10.37 -4.39
CA PHE A 264 17.90 9.20 -3.51
C PHE A 264 17.32 7.96 -4.19
N ILE A 265 16.20 8.09 -4.91
CA ILE A 265 15.58 7.00 -5.67
C ILE A 265 16.53 6.49 -6.75
N GLU A 266 17.11 7.39 -7.54
CA GLU A 266 18.03 7.05 -8.63
C GLU A 266 19.29 6.34 -8.11
N ASP A 267 19.91 6.88 -7.07
CA ASP A 267 21.15 6.33 -6.49
C ASP A 267 20.95 4.99 -5.80
N LYS A 268 19.79 4.81 -5.13
CA LYS A 268 19.55 3.63 -4.30
C LYS A 268 19.03 2.44 -5.08
N TYR A 269 18.14 2.66 -6.05
CA TYR A 269 17.39 1.57 -6.68
C TYR A 269 17.86 1.22 -8.10
N ASP A 270 18.78 1.98 -8.69
CA ASP A 270 19.44 1.67 -9.97
C ASP A 270 18.44 1.19 -11.05
N GLY A 271 17.34 1.95 -11.21
CA GLY A 271 16.29 1.67 -12.20
C GLY A 271 15.21 0.66 -11.77
N ALA A 272 15.38 -0.03 -10.64
CA ALA A 272 14.33 -0.90 -10.09
C ALA A 272 13.12 -0.10 -9.56
N VAL A 273 13.36 1.14 -9.16
CA VAL A 273 12.35 2.16 -8.81
C VAL A 273 12.65 3.42 -9.59
N VAL A 274 11.65 4.03 -10.19
CA VAL A 274 11.78 5.19 -11.05
C VAL A 274 11.02 6.37 -10.49
N ALA A 275 11.65 7.53 -10.32
CA ALA A 275 10.95 8.74 -9.91
C ALA A 275 9.88 9.12 -10.95
N ALA A 276 8.69 9.53 -10.49
CA ALA A 276 7.52 9.79 -11.32
C ALA A 276 7.09 11.28 -11.33
N PHE A 277 8.00 12.20 -10.99
CA PHE A 277 7.79 13.65 -10.95
C PHE A 277 8.93 14.41 -11.59
#